data_d01c31ccbed4d6799ab3667cf6921f60
#
_entry.id   d01c31ccbed4d6799ab3667cf6921f60
#
_cell.length_a   1.000
_cell.length_b   1.000
_cell.length_c   1.000
_cell.angle_alpha   90.00
_cell.angle_beta   90.00
_cell.angle_gamma   90.00
#
_symmetry.space_group_name_H-M   'P 1'
#
loop_
_entity.id
_entity.type
_entity.pdbx_description
1 polymer ?
#
loop_
_entity_poly.entity_id
_entity_poly.type
_entity_poly.pdbx_seq_one_letter_code
_entity_poly.pdbx_strand_id
1 'polypeptide(L)'
;MKKVVVFLTLLLSVVSLSAQNSDPGLSFTEASDLTILGKVFPDTPKPYERMDFERFGGWEKSNVNLLEMSSGIMVCFKTDAPEIYVKPVFKELWKYYPLNYSNRGFDLYIRKDGEWVWAGCTGYWKGVEKENGRVKPLVKHMESGVKECLLYLPTYSKISSLEIGVPQAYSLEEGDNPFRHRICIHGSSFMHGTGASRAGQTVPAFLSRATGFEFCSLGVGGDCMMQPQYANALKEADVDAFVFDAFSNGSDKTVEANLFNFIETIQSAKPGVPIIFMRTIRMENRNFNTRRDDEDTRKIAKAEELMAQALKKYKDVYLIDSNAADLNHDTTSDGTHPSDWGYHIWAESVKGPIIKILKKYGIK
;
A
#
# COMPACT_ATOMS: atom_id res chain seq x y z
N MET A 1 -4.01 5.21 81.52
CA MET A 1 -2.87 5.18 80.59
C MET A 1 -3.31 4.45 79.26
N LYS A 2 -3.67 5.22 78.22
CA LYS A 2 -4.10 4.67 76.90
C LYS A 2 -2.88 4.66 76.03
N LYS A 3 -2.51 3.46 75.54
CA LYS A 3 -1.45 3.27 74.54
C LYS A 3 -2.03 3.57 73.16
N VAL A 4 -1.47 4.55 72.45
CA VAL A 4 -1.74 4.87 71.08
C VAL A 4 -0.77 4.01 70.24
N VAL A 5 -1.31 3.13 69.40
CA VAL A 5 -0.55 2.37 68.41
C VAL A 5 -0.67 3.11 67.08
N VAL A 6 0.45 3.65 66.57
CA VAL A 6 0.55 4.30 65.26
C VAL A 6 0.88 3.22 64.24
N PHE A 7 -0.06 2.95 63.32
CA PHE A 7 0.20 2.13 62.16
C PHE A 7 0.86 2.99 61.06
N LEU A 8 2.11 2.70 60.75
CA LEU A 8 2.83 3.27 59.64
C LEU A 8 2.55 2.40 58.39
N THR A 9 1.67 2.83 57.51
CA THR A 9 1.42 2.21 56.21
C THR A 9 2.50 2.64 55.23
N LEU A 10 3.44 1.75 54.93
CA LEU A 10 4.41 1.90 53.84
C LEU A 10 3.68 1.65 52.50
N LEU A 11 3.43 2.70 51.72
CA LEU A 11 3.03 2.59 50.33
C LEU A 11 4.28 2.21 49.52
N LEU A 12 4.41 0.93 49.17
CA LEU A 12 5.34 0.48 48.10
C LEU A 12 4.70 0.81 46.76
N SER A 13 5.12 1.90 46.14
CA SER A 13 4.89 2.15 44.73
C SER A 13 5.72 1.18 43.90
N VAL A 14 5.07 0.15 43.40
CA VAL A 14 5.66 -0.74 42.37
C VAL A 14 5.75 0.07 41.07
N VAL A 15 6.89 0.66 40.82
CA VAL A 15 7.25 1.16 39.50
C VAL A 15 7.52 -0.07 38.65
N SER A 16 6.56 -0.45 37.82
CA SER A 16 6.77 -1.46 36.78
C SER A 16 7.74 -0.86 35.75
N LEU A 17 9.04 -1.09 35.93
CA LEU A 17 10.00 -0.95 34.86
C LEU A 17 9.65 -2.03 33.83
N SER A 18 8.94 -1.64 32.76
CA SER A 18 8.97 -2.41 31.53
C SER A 18 10.43 -2.41 31.06
N ALA A 19 11.10 -3.56 31.17
CA ALA A 19 12.41 -3.74 30.56
C ALA A 19 12.24 -3.57 29.05
N GLN A 20 12.43 -2.36 28.54
CA GLN A 20 12.75 -2.13 27.16
C GLN A 20 14.04 -2.93 26.90
N ASN A 21 13.97 -3.96 26.06
CA ASN A 21 15.14 -4.54 25.43
C ASN A 21 15.78 -3.45 24.54
N SER A 22 16.49 -2.52 25.16
CA SER A 22 17.38 -1.61 24.45
C SER A 22 18.53 -2.45 23.95
N ASP A 23 18.60 -2.66 22.63
CA ASP A 23 19.80 -3.20 21.99
C ASP A 23 20.91 -2.17 22.24
N PRO A 24 21.95 -2.50 23.07
CA PRO A 24 22.93 -1.52 23.49
C PRO A 24 23.70 -1.04 22.26
N GLY A 25 23.51 0.24 21.91
CA GLY A 25 24.20 0.90 20.80
C GLY A 25 23.29 1.35 19.65
N LEU A 26 21.95 1.16 19.69
CA LEU A 26 21.00 1.71 18.71
C LEU A 26 20.21 2.87 19.31
N SER A 27 19.93 3.89 18.51
CA SER A 27 18.90 4.89 18.71
C SER A 27 17.70 4.58 17.81
N PHE A 28 16.48 4.85 18.30
CA PHE A 28 15.24 4.55 17.60
C PHE A 28 14.40 5.82 17.45
N THR A 29 13.79 5.97 16.27
CA THR A 29 12.81 7.02 15.96
C THR A 29 11.51 6.36 15.52
N GLU A 30 10.36 6.78 16.10
CA GLU A 30 9.05 6.31 15.65
C GLU A 30 8.81 6.77 14.21
N ALA A 31 8.43 5.86 13.32
CA ALA A 31 8.30 6.14 11.90
C ALA A 31 7.15 7.12 11.59
N SER A 32 6.19 7.29 12.50
CA SER A 32 5.15 8.33 12.37
C SER A 32 5.67 9.76 12.59
N ASP A 33 6.85 9.92 13.18
CA ASP A 33 7.53 11.21 13.32
C ASP A 33 8.37 11.56 12.08
N LEU A 34 8.36 10.69 11.08
CA LEU A 34 9.03 10.86 9.79
C LEU A 34 8.01 11.07 8.68
N THR A 35 8.46 11.28 7.44
CA THR A 35 7.56 11.50 6.30
C THR A 35 6.83 10.21 5.90
N ILE A 36 5.52 10.14 6.18
CA ILE A 36 4.64 9.05 5.74
C ILE A 36 4.02 9.39 4.38
N LEU A 37 4.14 8.48 3.41
CA LEU A 37 3.69 8.63 2.02
C LEU A 37 2.84 7.42 1.59
N GLY A 38 2.19 7.54 0.43
CA GLY A 38 1.46 6.44 -0.22
C GLY A 38 0.02 6.26 0.26
N LYS A 39 -0.49 7.12 1.15
CA LYS A 39 -1.87 7.08 1.64
C LYS A 39 -2.77 7.99 0.80
N VAL A 40 -3.93 7.49 0.38
CA VAL A 40 -4.97 8.32 -0.28
C VAL A 40 -5.50 9.37 0.69
N PHE A 41 -5.63 9.01 1.96
CA PHE A 41 -6.06 9.90 3.06
C PHE A 41 -4.88 10.04 4.05
N PRO A 42 -4.00 11.06 3.86
CA PRO A 42 -2.82 11.23 4.71
C PRO A 42 -3.17 11.51 6.18
N ASP A 43 -4.30 12.18 6.42
CA ASP A 43 -4.75 12.63 7.75
C ASP A 43 -5.46 11.54 8.57
N THR A 44 -5.39 10.27 8.17
CA THR A 44 -5.98 9.20 8.98
C THR A 44 -5.38 9.19 10.39
N PRO A 45 -6.21 9.05 11.46
CA PRO A 45 -5.76 9.14 12.86
C PRO A 45 -4.68 8.14 13.23
N LYS A 46 -4.64 7.00 12.52
CA LYS A 46 -3.63 5.96 12.69
C LYS A 46 -2.66 5.97 11.50
N PRO A 47 -1.37 6.23 11.74
CA PRO A 47 -0.40 6.49 10.67
C PRO A 47 -0.24 5.31 9.70
N TYR A 48 -0.42 4.08 10.16
CA TYR A 48 -0.19 2.86 9.38
C TYR A 48 -1.48 2.21 8.84
N GLU A 49 -2.65 2.84 9.04
CA GLU A 49 -3.93 2.47 8.43
C GLU A 49 -4.24 3.36 7.23
N ARG A 50 -5.00 2.86 6.26
CA ARG A 50 -5.25 3.53 4.98
C ARG A 50 -6.57 4.28 4.91
N MET A 51 -7.44 4.14 5.93
CA MET A 51 -8.78 4.73 5.97
C MET A 51 -9.10 5.29 7.35
N ASP A 52 -9.77 6.43 7.36
CA ASP A 52 -10.39 6.99 8.54
C ASP A 52 -11.84 6.47 8.66
N PHE A 53 -12.06 5.50 9.54
CA PHE A 53 -13.38 4.87 9.73
C PHE A 53 -14.34 5.71 10.56
N GLU A 54 -13.88 6.76 11.24
CA GLU A 54 -14.73 7.71 11.95
C GLU A 54 -15.33 8.73 10.97
N ARG A 55 -14.51 9.18 10.02
CA ARG A 55 -14.91 10.11 8.96
C ARG A 55 -15.76 9.44 7.88
N PHE A 56 -15.39 8.24 7.46
CA PHE A 56 -16.04 7.50 6.39
C PHE A 56 -16.75 6.27 6.93
N GLY A 57 -18.07 6.26 6.87
CA GLY A 57 -18.91 5.15 7.31
C GLY A 57 -19.27 4.15 6.20
N GLY A 58 -20.10 3.16 6.56
CA GLY A 58 -20.64 2.19 5.60
C GLY A 58 -19.74 1.00 5.28
N TRP A 59 -18.71 0.77 6.12
CA TRP A 59 -17.75 -0.31 5.93
C TRP A 59 -18.22 -1.61 6.58
N GLU A 60 -18.16 -2.68 5.82
CA GLU A 60 -18.28 -4.03 6.37
C GLU A 60 -16.98 -4.43 7.08
N LYS A 61 -17.05 -5.43 7.96
CA LYS A 61 -15.89 -5.92 8.71
C LYS A 61 -14.76 -6.41 7.80
N SER A 62 -15.08 -6.98 6.64
CA SER A 62 -14.10 -7.40 5.63
C SER A 62 -13.34 -6.21 5.06
N ASN A 63 -14.04 -5.10 4.73
CA ASN A 63 -13.43 -3.87 4.23
C ASN A 63 -12.50 -3.27 5.28
N VAL A 64 -12.97 -3.12 6.53
CA VAL A 64 -12.17 -2.62 7.64
C VAL A 64 -10.90 -3.44 7.79
N ASN A 65 -11.02 -4.77 7.76
CA ASN A 65 -9.87 -5.66 7.90
C ASN A 65 -8.79 -5.40 6.83
N LEU A 66 -9.18 -5.18 5.58
CA LEU A 66 -8.25 -4.90 4.48
C LEU A 66 -7.66 -3.49 4.55
N LEU A 67 -8.47 -2.49 4.92
CA LEU A 67 -8.08 -1.08 4.95
C LEU A 67 -7.21 -0.71 6.17
N GLU A 68 -7.23 -1.52 7.24
CA GLU A 68 -6.29 -1.43 8.37
C GLU A 68 -4.88 -1.95 8.02
N MET A 69 -4.70 -2.69 6.92
CA MET A 69 -3.40 -3.17 6.46
C MET A 69 -2.60 -2.05 5.80
N SER A 70 -1.26 -2.13 5.91
CA SER A 70 -0.36 -1.03 5.54
C SER A 70 0.07 -1.02 4.07
N SER A 71 -0.63 -1.75 3.19
CA SER A 71 -0.26 -1.86 1.77
C SER A 71 -0.12 -0.50 1.09
N GLY A 72 1.03 -0.27 0.44
CA GLY A 72 1.33 0.95 -0.30
C GLY A 72 1.84 2.10 0.57
N ILE A 73 1.78 1.99 1.90
CA ILE A 73 2.35 3.00 2.80
C ILE A 73 3.87 2.92 2.75
N MET A 74 4.50 4.09 2.71
CA MET A 74 5.96 4.26 2.68
C MET A 74 6.39 5.21 3.79
N VAL A 75 7.63 5.02 4.28
CA VAL A 75 8.30 5.97 5.18
C VAL A 75 9.53 6.51 4.47
N CYS A 76 9.64 7.83 4.33
CA CYS A 76 10.79 8.51 3.76
C CYS A 76 11.62 9.14 4.86
N PHE A 77 12.93 8.90 4.86
CA PHE A 77 13.86 9.40 5.87
C PHE A 77 15.28 9.54 5.31
N LYS A 78 16.13 10.25 6.03
CA LYS A 78 17.56 10.41 5.74
C LYS A 78 18.39 9.86 6.89
N THR A 79 19.53 9.26 6.55
CA THR A 79 20.50 8.80 7.55
C THR A 79 21.92 8.73 6.96
N ASP A 80 22.92 8.99 7.76
CA ASP A 80 24.34 8.75 7.42
C ASP A 80 24.86 7.40 7.94
N ALA A 81 24.01 6.65 8.65
CA ALA A 81 24.36 5.38 9.28
C ALA A 81 24.78 4.29 8.28
N PRO A 82 25.74 3.41 8.66
CA PRO A 82 26.13 2.25 7.86
C PRO A 82 25.16 1.07 8.01
N GLU A 83 24.22 1.13 8.95
CA GLU A 83 23.26 0.07 9.25
C GLU A 83 21.89 0.66 9.59
N ILE A 84 20.82 0.01 9.12
CA ILE A 84 19.42 0.39 9.38
C ILE A 84 18.68 -0.83 9.91
N TYR A 85 17.89 -0.61 10.95
CA TYR A 85 17.10 -1.62 11.63
C TYR A 85 15.61 -1.19 11.68
N VAL A 86 14.73 -2.16 11.88
CA VAL A 86 13.31 -1.93 12.17
C VAL A 86 12.88 -2.70 13.41
N LYS A 87 11.96 -2.09 14.17
CA LYS A 87 11.39 -2.63 15.39
C LYS A 87 9.87 -2.37 15.38
N PRO A 88 9.08 -3.26 14.78
CA PRO A 88 7.63 -3.09 14.67
C PRO A 88 6.88 -3.63 15.89
N VAL A 89 5.70 -3.07 16.12
CA VAL A 89 4.62 -3.66 16.91
C VAL A 89 3.45 -3.92 15.99
N PHE A 90 3.13 -5.18 15.77
CA PHE A 90 2.02 -5.60 14.93
C PHE A 90 0.74 -5.74 15.75
N LYS A 91 -0.36 -5.16 15.26
CA LYS A 91 -1.72 -5.48 15.68
C LYS A 91 -2.11 -6.88 15.18
N GLU A 92 -1.72 -7.20 13.93
CA GLU A 92 -1.94 -8.48 13.29
C GLU A 92 -0.84 -8.78 12.27
N LEU A 93 -0.30 -10.00 12.29
CA LEU A 93 0.58 -10.52 11.26
C LEU A 93 -0.21 -11.45 10.33
N TRP A 94 -0.05 -11.28 9.03
CA TRP A 94 -0.64 -12.16 8.03
C TRP A 94 -0.29 -13.62 8.29
N LYS A 95 -1.26 -14.49 8.32
CA LYS A 95 -1.10 -15.91 8.70
C LYS A 95 -1.39 -16.91 7.59
N TYR A 96 -1.88 -16.43 6.45
CA TYR A 96 -2.22 -17.28 5.32
C TYR A 96 -1.06 -17.38 4.33
N TYR A 97 -1.02 -18.46 3.58
CA TYR A 97 -0.02 -18.63 2.53
C TYR A 97 -0.37 -17.79 1.29
N PRO A 98 0.66 -17.32 0.55
CA PRO A 98 2.10 -17.45 0.85
C PRO A 98 2.53 -16.55 2.01
N LEU A 99 3.47 -17.06 2.85
CA LEU A 99 4.18 -16.24 3.83
C LEU A 99 5.46 -15.71 3.18
N ASN A 100 5.47 -14.47 2.78
CA ASN A 100 6.59 -13.83 2.09
C ASN A 100 6.93 -12.46 2.67
N TYR A 101 7.99 -11.82 2.16
CA TYR A 101 8.41 -10.49 2.61
C TYR A 101 7.39 -9.40 2.28
N SER A 102 6.61 -9.53 1.20
CA SER A 102 5.54 -8.57 0.91
C SER A 102 4.52 -8.53 2.03
N ASN A 103 4.06 -9.69 2.49
CA ASN A 103 2.95 -9.80 3.44
C ASN A 103 3.35 -9.46 4.88
N ARG A 104 4.60 -9.72 5.26
CA ARG A 104 5.07 -9.70 6.65
C ARG A 104 6.41 -9.00 6.86
N GLY A 105 6.86 -8.22 5.90
CA GLY A 105 8.19 -7.63 5.94
C GLY A 105 8.24 -6.18 5.48
N PHE A 106 9.38 -5.61 5.67
CA PHE A 106 9.75 -4.25 5.30
C PHE A 106 10.73 -4.30 4.15
N ASP A 107 10.60 -3.39 3.16
CA ASP A 107 11.37 -3.41 1.92
C ASP A 107 12.00 -2.03 1.67
N LEU A 108 13.32 -1.94 1.74
CA LEU A 108 14.08 -0.69 1.73
C LEU A 108 14.71 -0.42 0.37
N TYR A 109 14.49 0.80 -0.12
CA TYR A 109 15.19 1.39 -1.25
C TYR A 109 16.01 2.60 -0.79
N ILE A 110 17.17 2.79 -1.39
CA ILE A 110 18.04 3.95 -1.15
C ILE A 110 18.30 4.64 -2.48
N ARG A 111 18.31 5.96 -2.48
CA ARG A 111 18.59 6.75 -3.67
C ARG A 111 20.08 6.72 -4.00
N LYS A 112 20.42 6.33 -5.22
CA LYS A 112 21.77 6.29 -5.74
C LYS A 112 21.76 6.77 -7.20
N ASP A 113 22.61 7.73 -7.52
CA ASP A 113 22.73 8.31 -8.87
C ASP A 113 21.38 8.79 -9.46
N GLY A 114 20.49 9.31 -8.59
CA GLY A 114 19.17 9.78 -8.96
C GLY A 114 18.07 8.72 -8.99
N GLU A 115 18.41 7.43 -8.90
CA GLU A 115 17.49 6.29 -8.99
C GLU A 115 17.25 5.62 -7.63
N TRP A 116 16.07 5.03 -7.45
CA TRP A 116 15.75 4.22 -6.28
C TRP A 116 16.28 2.79 -6.47
N VAL A 117 17.33 2.46 -5.74
CA VAL A 117 17.99 1.15 -5.79
C VAL A 117 17.60 0.32 -4.56
N TRP A 118 17.27 -0.93 -4.77
CA TRP A 118 16.96 -1.83 -3.65
C TRP A 118 18.17 -2.02 -2.73
N ALA A 119 17.95 -1.85 -1.43
CA ALA A 119 19.01 -1.93 -0.43
C ALA A 119 18.89 -3.15 0.49
N GLY A 120 17.67 -3.58 0.82
CA GLY A 120 17.47 -4.71 1.69
C GLY A 120 16.03 -4.93 2.11
N CYS A 121 15.75 -6.09 2.69
CA CYS A 121 14.44 -6.37 3.27
C CYS A 121 14.57 -7.27 4.50
N THR A 122 13.56 -7.23 5.36
CA THR A 122 13.47 -8.14 6.49
C THR A 122 12.03 -8.57 6.71
N GLY A 123 11.82 -9.76 7.29
CA GLY A 123 10.49 -10.31 7.51
C GLY A 123 10.32 -10.93 8.90
N TYR A 124 9.06 -11.08 9.32
CA TYR A 124 8.64 -11.54 10.64
C TYR A 124 7.81 -12.81 10.54
N TRP A 125 8.40 -13.97 10.87
CA TRP A 125 7.88 -15.29 10.50
C TRP A 125 7.16 -16.04 11.61
N LYS A 126 7.31 -15.57 12.86
CA LYS A 126 6.65 -16.15 14.04
C LYS A 126 5.31 -15.46 14.32
N GLY A 127 4.61 -15.85 15.38
CA GLY A 127 3.39 -15.15 15.83
C GLY A 127 3.67 -13.78 16.42
N VAL A 128 2.61 -12.95 16.53
CA VAL A 128 2.66 -11.57 17.03
C VAL A 128 3.41 -11.48 18.35
N GLU A 129 3.12 -12.40 19.30
CA GLU A 129 3.70 -12.41 20.64
C GLU A 129 5.23 -12.59 20.65
N LYS A 130 5.78 -13.18 19.58
CA LYS A 130 7.21 -13.46 19.44
C LYS A 130 7.93 -12.45 18.55
N GLU A 131 7.20 -11.68 17.77
CA GLU A 131 7.77 -10.76 16.79
C GLU A 131 7.61 -9.29 17.21
N ASN A 132 6.65 -8.94 18.06
CA ASN A 132 6.48 -7.57 18.53
C ASN A 132 7.71 -7.07 19.28
N GLY A 133 8.16 -5.86 18.93
CA GLY A 133 9.34 -5.22 19.51
C GLY A 133 10.66 -5.89 19.14
N ARG A 134 10.67 -6.87 18.24
CA ARG A 134 11.90 -7.55 17.81
C ARG A 134 12.65 -6.71 16.80
N VAL A 135 13.85 -6.30 17.17
CA VAL A 135 14.77 -5.56 16.30
C VAL A 135 15.35 -6.49 15.24
N LYS A 136 15.26 -6.07 13.98
CA LYS A 136 15.87 -6.77 12.84
C LYS A 136 16.58 -5.81 11.89
N PRO A 137 17.76 -6.19 11.36
CA PRO A 137 18.41 -5.38 10.34
C PRO A 137 17.64 -5.40 9.03
N LEU A 138 17.61 -4.26 8.35
CA LEU A 138 17.24 -4.11 6.94
C LEU A 138 18.49 -4.23 6.06
N VAL A 139 19.52 -3.46 6.42
CA VAL A 139 20.79 -3.40 5.68
C VAL A 139 21.94 -3.13 6.65
N LYS A 140 23.12 -3.63 6.34
CA LYS A 140 24.37 -3.43 7.09
C LYS A 140 25.54 -3.19 6.16
N HIS A 141 26.61 -2.62 6.72
CA HIS A 141 27.88 -2.40 6.02
C HIS A 141 27.79 -1.47 4.81
N MET A 142 26.91 -0.45 4.92
CA MET A 142 26.84 0.60 3.90
C MET A 142 28.04 1.55 4.03
N GLU A 143 28.40 2.18 2.92
CA GLU A 143 29.37 3.27 2.90
C GLU A 143 28.92 4.46 3.74
N SER A 144 29.86 5.27 4.19
CA SER A 144 29.57 6.53 4.90
C SER A 144 28.90 7.55 3.97
N GLY A 145 28.21 8.53 4.56
CA GLY A 145 27.51 9.60 3.87
C GLY A 145 26.01 9.52 3.97
N VAL A 146 25.32 10.65 3.77
CA VAL A 146 23.86 10.76 3.87
C VAL A 146 23.19 9.99 2.75
N LYS A 147 22.17 9.22 3.13
CA LYS A 147 21.35 8.40 2.24
C LYS A 147 19.89 8.84 2.34
N GLU A 148 19.23 9.03 1.20
CA GLU A 148 17.78 9.16 1.10
C GLU A 148 17.17 7.76 1.04
N CYS A 149 16.27 7.46 1.97
CA CYS A 149 15.70 6.15 2.20
C CYS A 149 14.19 6.15 1.95
N LEU A 150 13.68 5.10 1.32
CA LEU A 150 12.25 4.86 1.08
C LEU A 150 11.93 3.43 1.55
N LEU A 151 11.19 3.33 2.65
CA LEU A 151 10.83 2.07 3.30
C LEU A 151 9.38 1.72 3.02
N TYR A 152 9.12 0.66 2.28
CA TYR A 152 7.77 0.12 2.06
C TYR A 152 7.34 -0.77 3.21
N LEU A 153 6.10 -0.59 3.67
CA LEU A 153 5.49 -1.36 4.74
C LEU A 153 4.83 -2.66 4.23
N PRO A 154 4.60 -3.66 5.10
CA PRO A 154 3.98 -4.92 4.72
C PRO A 154 2.60 -4.73 4.09
N THR A 155 2.31 -5.49 3.03
CA THR A 155 1.03 -5.36 2.31
C THR A 155 -0.16 -5.94 3.06
N TYR A 156 0.02 -7.02 3.84
CA TYR A 156 -1.07 -7.74 4.49
C TYR A 156 -1.00 -7.78 6.02
N SER A 157 -0.05 -7.13 6.65
CA SER A 157 0.03 -7.05 8.10
C SER A 157 -0.44 -5.66 8.60
N LYS A 158 -0.96 -5.64 9.83
CA LYS A 158 -1.41 -4.42 10.50
C LYS A 158 -0.39 -3.99 11.52
N ILE A 159 0.06 -2.76 11.44
CA ILE A 159 1.10 -2.18 12.30
C ILE A 159 0.45 -1.22 13.30
N SER A 160 0.83 -1.33 14.57
CA SER A 160 0.44 -0.38 15.62
C SER A 160 1.52 0.67 15.84
N SER A 161 2.80 0.30 15.76
CA SER A 161 3.96 1.16 15.93
C SER A 161 5.13 0.60 15.13
N LEU A 162 5.97 1.48 14.61
CA LEU A 162 7.19 1.13 13.89
C LEU A 162 8.32 2.08 14.27
N GLU A 163 9.34 1.56 14.90
CA GLU A 163 10.56 2.31 15.14
C GLU A 163 11.63 1.93 14.10
N ILE A 164 12.31 2.94 13.56
CA ILE A 164 13.50 2.78 12.73
C ILE A 164 14.72 3.04 13.59
N GLY A 165 15.68 2.12 13.58
CA GLY A 165 16.88 2.15 14.41
C GLY A 165 18.15 2.33 13.59
N VAL A 166 19.07 3.14 14.13
CA VAL A 166 20.45 3.31 13.62
C VAL A 166 21.43 3.29 14.78
N PRO A 167 22.73 2.97 14.56
CA PRO A 167 23.73 3.07 15.62
C PRO A 167 23.79 4.49 16.19
N GLN A 168 23.90 4.64 17.51
CA GLN A 168 23.79 5.91 18.26
C GLN A 168 24.72 7.03 17.79
N ALA A 169 25.82 6.69 17.10
CA ALA A 169 26.78 7.67 16.59
C ALA A 169 26.32 8.37 15.30
N TYR A 170 25.16 7.98 14.74
CA TYR A 170 24.67 8.44 13.44
C TYR A 170 23.31 9.12 13.57
N SER A 171 22.98 9.96 12.57
CA SER A 171 21.71 10.67 12.49
C SER A 171 20.64 9.82 11.79
N LEU A 172 19.38 10.05 12.19
CA LEU A 172 18.19 9.64 11.46
C LEU A 172 17.22 10.82 11.51
N GLU A 173 16.85 11.31 10.34
CA GLU A 173 16.08 12.53 10.19
C GLU A 173 14.91 12.31 9.22
N GLU A 174 13.89 13.16 9.31
CA GLU A 174 12.79 13.20 8.35
C GLU A 174 13.33 13.39 6.92
N GLY A 175 12.79 12.63 5.96
CA GLY A 175 13.13 12.77 4.53
C GLY A 175 12.17 13.74 3.83
N ASP A 176 12.65 14.42 2.78
CA ASP A 176 11.75 15.18 1.90
C ASP A 176 10.87 14.21 1.10
N ASN A 177 9.63 14.63 0.77
CA ASN A 177 8.82 13.86 -0.16
C ASN A 177 9.48 13.85 -1.56
N PRO A 178 9.93 12.69 -2.07
CA PRO A 178 10.62 12.62 -3.34
C PRO A 178 9.68 12.63 -4.54
N PHE A 179 8.38 12.60 -4.30
CA PHE A 179 7.35 12.51 -5.33
C PHE A 179 6.65 13.84 -5.54
N ARG A 180 6.20 14.03 -6.77
CA ARG A 180 5.31 15.13 -7.16
C ARG A 180 3.94 14.55 -7.43
N HIS A 181 2.91 15.35 -7.38
CA HIS A 181 1.55 14.93 -7.71
C HIS A 181 1.09 13.65 -7.00
N ARG A 182 -0.11 13.66 -6.55
CA ARG A 182 -0.71 12.53 -5.83
C ARG A 182 -1.74 11.84 -6.71
N ILE A 183 -1.47 10.59 -7.07
CA ILE A 183 -2.31 9.79 -7.95
C ILE A 183 -2.94 8.68 -7.10
N CYS A 184 -4.26 8.74 -6.90
CA CYS A 184 -4.95 7.61 -6.26
C CYS A 184 -4.95 6.41 -7.19
N ILE A 185 -4.44 5.27 -6.72
CA ILE A 185 -4.62 3.99 -7.40
C ILE A 185 -5.47 3.05 -6.53
N HIS A 186 -6.74 2.87 -6.91
CA HIS A 186 -7.66 1.97 -6.21
C HIS A 186 -7.94 0.73 -7.06
N GLY A 187 -7.92 -0.43 -6.44
CA GLY A 187 -8.08 -1.67 -7.17
C GLY A 187 -8.20 -2.92 -6.30
N SER A 188 -8.12 -4.04 -6.94
CA SER A 188 -8.28 -5.38 -6.38
C SER A 188 -7.08 -5.83 -5.55
N SER A 189 -6.98 -7.14 -5.31
CA SER A 189 -5.79 -7.79 -4.74
C SER A 189 -4.52 -7.49 -5.53
N PHE A 190 -4.61 -7.15 -6.80
CA PHE A 190 -3.48 -6.77 -7.64
C PHE A 190 -2.87 -5.44 -7.18
N MET A 191 -3.70 -4.44 -6.89
CA MET A 191 -3.21 -3.17 -6.34
C MET A 191 -2.87 -3.26 -4.85
N HIS A 192 -3.43 -4.26 -4.14
CA HIS A 192 -3.01 -4.60 -2.77
C HIS A 192 -1.61 -5.23 -2.71
N GLY A 193 -1.19 -5.90 -3.80
CA GLY A 193 0.12 -6.51 -3.94
C GLY A 193 0.17 -8.01 -3.62
N THR A 194 -0.96 -8.74 -3.78
CA THR A 194 -0.98 -10.20 -3.63
C THR A 194 -0.08 -10.85 -4.69
N GLY A 195 0.78 -11.77 -4.27
CA GLY A 195 1.70 -12.47 -5.18
C GLY A 195 3.08 -11.81 -5.31
N ALA A 196 3.22 -10.52 -4.98
CA ALA A 196 4.52 -9.88 -4.93
C ALA A 196 5.43 -10.51 -3.87
N SER A 197 6.71 -10.66 -4.16
CA SER A 197 7.67 -11.21 -3.18
C SER A 197 8.01 -10.22 -2.07
N ARG A 198 8.02 -8.91 -2.36
CA ARG A 198 8.34 -7.80 -1.46
C ARG A 198 7.38 -6.63 -1.69
N ALA A 199 7.18 -5.78 -0.70
CA ALA A 199 6.21 -4.68 -0.76
C ALA A 199 6.52 -3.64 -1.87
N GLY A 200 7.78 -3.42 -2.19
CA GLY A 200 8.21 -2.55 -3.28
C GLY A 200 8.04 -3.15 -4.69
N GLN A 201 7.58 -4.39 -4.83
CA GLN A 201 7.36 -5.08 -6.11
C GLN A 201 5.89 -5.03 -6.58
N THR A 202 5.09 -4.11 -6.06
CA THR A 202 3.70 -3.88 -6.46
C THR A 202 3.60 -2.85 -7.58
N VAL A 203 2.50 -2.85 -8.36
CA VAL A 203 2.25 -1.87 -9.43
C VAL A 203 2.34 -0.42 -8.91
N PRO A 204 1.68 -0.04 -7.80
CA PRO A 204 1.80 1.32 -7.27
C PRO A 204 3.25 1.71 -6.95
N ALA A 205 4.01 0.78 -6.33
CA ALA A 205 5.40 1.03 -5.97
C ALA A 205 6.32 1.19 -7.18
N PHE A 206 6.15 0.36 -8.23
CA PHE A 206 6.87 0.52 -9.48
C PHE A 206 6.55 1.84 -10.16
N LEU A 207 5.27 2.19 -10.27
CA LEU A 207 4.85 3.43 -10.90
C LEU A 207 5.40 4.66 -10.17
N SER A 208 5.37 4.68 -8.83
CA SER A 208 5.92 5.80 -8.05
C SER A 208 7.41 6.00 -8.34
N ARG A 209 8.21 4.94 -8.24
CA ARG A 209 9.65 5.04 -8.49
C ARG A 209 9.99 5.38 -9.93
N ALA A 210 9.23 4.86 -10.90
CA ALA A 210 9.50 5.05 -12.33
C ALA A 210 9.04 6.40 -12.88
N THR A 211 8.08 7.06 -12.24
CA THR A 211 7.49 8.31 -12.72
C THR A 211 7.84 9.54 -11.89
N GLY A 212 8.21 9.34 -10.64
CA GLY A 212 8.35 10.41 -9.65
C GLY A 212 7.01 11.00 -9.20
N PHE A 213 5.88 10.32 -9.44
CA PHE A 213 4.56 10.66 -8.89
C PHE A 213 4.25 9.78 -7.68
N GLU A 214 3.52 10.31 -6.69
CA GLU A 214 3.06 9.52 -5.56
C GLU A 214 1.82 8.71 -5.93
N PHE A 215 1.98 7.43 -6.25
CA PHE A 215 0.85 6.52 -6.42
C PHE A 215 0.36 6.03 -5.06
N CYS A 216 -0.65 6.73 -4.53
CA CYS A 216 -1.30 6.43 -3.26
C CYS A 216 -2.19 5.20 -3.41
N SER A 217 -1.80 4.07 -2.80
CA SER A 217 -2.51 2.80 -2.99
C SER A 217 -3.69 2.61 -2.05
N LEU A 218 -4.85 2.32 -2.63
CA LEU A 218 -6.04 1.83 -1.93
C LEU A 218 -6.46 0.46 -2.53
N GLY A 219 -5.52 -0.47 -2.65
CA GLY A 219 -5.79 -1.84 -3.08
C GLY A 219 -6.56 -2.62 -2.01
N VAL A 220 -7.59 -3.37 -2.41
CA VAL A 220 -8.45 -4.15 -1.50
C VAL A 220 -8.71 -5.54 -2.08
N GLY A 221 -8.06 -6.54 -1.50
CA GLY A 221 -8.07 -7.90 -2.01
C GLY A 221 -9.48 -8.52 -2.05
N GLY A 222 -9.94 -8.90 -3.26
CA GLY A 222 -11.26 -9.51 -3.45
C GLY A 222 -12.46 -8.57 -3.34
N ASP A 223 -12.24 -7.27 -3.07
CA ASP A 223 -13.31 -6.35 -2.68
C ASP A 223 -13.40 -5.07 -3.53
N CYS A 224 -12.71 -4.98 -4.65
CA CYS A 224 -12.81 -3.84 -5.56
C CYS A 224 -13.90 -4.09 -6.61
N MET A 225 -15.11 -3.59 -6.33
CA MET A 225 -16.30 -3.77 -7.16
C MET A 225 -17.06 -2.46 -7.39
N MET A 226 -16.37 -1.32 -7.30
CA MET A 226 -16.95 0.02 -7.46
C MET A 226 -18.14 0.29 -6.49
N GLN A 227 -18.06 -0.23 -5.28
CA GLN A 227 -19.12 -0.08 -4.29
C GLN A 227 -19.28 1.40 -3.86
N PRO A 228 -20.50 1.82 -3.49
CA PRO A 228 -20.80 3.22 -3.13
C PRO A 228 -19.94 3.78 -2.00
N GLN A 229 -19.56 2.97 -0.99
CA GLN A 229 -18.73 3.41 0.13
C GLN A 229 -17.34 3.85 -0.33
N TYR A 230 -16.71 3.14 -1.30
CA TYR A 230 -15.44 3.57 -1.89
C TYR A 230 -15.60 4.87 -2.70
N ALA A 231 -16.65 4.98 -3.53
CA ALA A 231 -16.90 6.21 -4.27
C ALA A 231 -17.10 7.41 -3.33
N ASN A 232 -17.86 7.22 -2.24
CA ASN A 232 -18.12 8.25 -1.23
C ASN A 232 -16.87 8.68 -0.46
N ALA A 233 -15.93 7.78 -0.20
CA ALA A 233 -14.62 8.14 0.36
C ALA A 233 -13.75 8.84 -0.69
N LEU A 234 -13.59 8.25 -1.87
CA LEU A 234 -12.71 8.74 -2.93
C LEU A 234 -13.07 10.12 -3.47
N LYS A 235 -14.36 10.50 -3.49
CA LYS A 235 -14.78 11.85 -3.88
C LYS A 235 -14.20 12.95 -2.98
N GLU A 236 -13.75 12.61 -1.76
CA GLU A 236 -13.13 13.54 -0.82
C GLU A 236 -11.59 13.50 -0.84
N ALA A 237 -11.00 12.56 -1.60
CA ALA A 237 -9.55 12.42 -1.67
C ALA A 237 -8.89 13.66 -2.30
N ASP A 238 -7.82 14.15 -1.69
CA ASP A 238 -6.99 15.21 -2.25
C ASP A 238 -5.92 14.60 -3.15
N VAL A 239 -6.27 14.42 -4.43
CA VAL A 239 -5.43 13.80 -5.44
C VAL A 239 -5.60 14.48 -6.79
N ASP A 240 -4.54 14.45 -7.61
CA ASP A 240 -4.51 15.05 -8.95
C ASP A 240 -5.17 14.17 -10.02
N ALA A 241 -5.25 12.85 -9.76
CA ALA A 241 -5.87 11.89 -10.69
C ALA A 241 -6.29 10.60 -9.97
N PHE A 242 -7.19 9.86 -10.62
CA PHE A 242 -7.59 8.51 -10.21
C PHE A 242 -7.19 7.48 -11.26
N VAL A 243 -6.66 6.35 -10.81
CA VAL A 243 -6.38 5.15 -11.62
C VAL A 243 -7.08 3.96 -10.98
N PHE A 244 -7.89 3.24 -11.76
CA PHE A 244 -8.74 2.17 -11.24
C PHE A 244 -8.47 0.82 -11.92
N ASP A 245 -8.11 -0.20 -11.12
CA ASP A 245 -8.22 -1.62 -11.47
C ASP A 245 -9.60 -2.12 -10.98
N ALA A 246 -10.66 -1.70 -11.66
CA ALA A 246 -12.04 -1.85 -11.20
C ALA A 246 -12.74 -3.11 -11.73
N PHE A 247 -12.17 -3.83 -12.69
CA PHE A 247 -12.81 -4.93 -13.39
C PHE A 247 -12.25 -6.32 -13.02
N SER A 248 -11.32 -6.38 -12.10
CA SER A 248 -10.67 -7.64 -11.69
C SER A 248 -11.55 -8.46 -10.75
N ASN A 249 -12.32 -7.81 -9.87
CA ASN A 249 -13.26 -8.46 -8.97
C ASN A 249 -14.72 -8.37 -9.47
N GLY A 250 -15.63 -9.06 -8.78
CA GLY A 250 -17.06 -9.05 -9.09
C GLY A 250 -17.43 -9.82 -10.37
N SER A 251 -18.59 -9.51 -10.91
CA SER A 251 -19.19 -10.13 -12.09
C SER A 251 -19.64 -9.07 -13.09
N ASP A 252 -20.14 -9.50 -14.26
CA ASP A 252 -20.83 -8.65 -15.25
C ASP A 252 -21.96 -7.83 -14.62
N LYS A 253 -22.79 -8.46 -13.78
CA LYS A 253 -23.88 -7.79 -13.05
C LYS A 253 -23.36 -6.71 -12.08
N THR A 254 -22.24 -6.96 -11.43
CA THR A 254 -21.62 -6.00 -10.52
C THR A 254 -21.13 -4.77 -11.26
N VAL A 255 -20.49 -4.96 -12.42
CA VAL A 255 -20.05 -3.86 -13.28
C VAL A 255 -21.24 -3.04 -13.76
N GLU A 256 -22.31 -3.70 -14.24
CA GLU A 256 -23.53 -3.05 -14.71
C GLU A 256 -24.21 -2.23 -13.60
N ALA A 257 -24.27 -2.74 -12.39
CA ALA A 257 -24.93 -2.06 -11.27
C ALA A 257 -24.15 -0.83 -10.77
N ASN A 258 -22.80 -0.86 -10.80
CA ASN A 258 -22.00 0.09 -10.04
C ASN A 258 -21.25 1.13 -10.88
N LEU A 259 -20.84 0.83 -12.12
CA LEU A 259 -19.90 1.65 -12.88
C LEU A 259 -20.31 3.11 -13.01
N PHE A 260 -21.53 3.39 -13.47
CA PHE A 260 -21.98 4.77 -13.72
C PHE A 260 -22.10 5.57 -12.42
N ASN A 261 -22.69 4.97 -11.38
CA ASN A 261 -22.82 5.63 -10.09
C ASN A 261 -21.45 5.93 -9.45
N PHE A 262 -20.49 5.02 -9.60
CA PHE A 262 -19.12 5.19 -9.13
C PHE A 262 -18.45 6.39 -9.82
N ILE A 263 -18.53 6.46 -11.16
CA ILE A 263 -17.99 7.57 -11.94
C ILE A 263 -18.67 8.88 -11.56
N GLU A 264 -20.00 8.92 -11.55
CA GLU A 264 -20.78 10.14 -11.27
C GLU A 264 -20.52 10.70 -9.88
N THR A 265 -20.42 9.83 -8.88
CA THR A 265 -20.12 10.23 -7.50
C THR A 265 -18.77 10.92 -7.38
N ILE A 266 -17.74 10.37 -8.01
CA ILE A 266 -16.39 10.95 -7.97
C ILE A 266 -16.32 12.22 -8.84
N GLN A 267 -16.77 12.15 -10.08
CA GLN A 267 -16.64 13.25 -11.04
C GLN A 267 -17.43 14.50 -10.63
N SER A 268 -18.61 14.32 -10.03
CA SER A 268 -19.42 15.44 -9.54
C SER A 268 -18.72 16.23 -8.43
N ALA A 269 -17.95 15.56 -7.58
CA ALA A 269 -17.20 16.20 -6.51
C ALA A 269 -15.82 16.70 -6.96
N LYS A 270 -15.26 16.10 -8.01
CA LYS A 270 -13.91 16.39 -8.54
C LYS A 270 -13.95 16.71 -10.04
N PRO A 271 -14.67 17.79 -10.45
CA PRO A 271 -14.74 18.14 -11.87
C PRO A 271 -13.34 18.51 -12.40
N GLY A 272 -13.00 17.97 -13.57
CA GLY A 272 -11.71 18.21 -14.23
C GLY A 272 -10.55 17.34 -13.72
N VAL A 273 -10.77 16.49 -12.72
CA VAL A 273 -9.76 15.49 -12.30
C VAL A 273 -9.92 14.25 -13.18
N PRO A 274 -8.84 13.77 -13.84
CA PRO A 274 -8.94 12.61 -14.73
C PRO A 274 -9.16 11.31 -13.96
N ILE A 275 -10.09 10.51 -14.47
CA ILE A 275 -10.43 9.18 -13.99
C ILE A 275 -10.01 8.16 -15.05
N ILE A 276 -9.01 7.33 -14.73
CA ILE A 276 -8.38 6.39 -15.66
C ILE A 276 -8.71 4.97 -15.21
N PHE A 277 -9.51 4.26 -15.99
CA PHE A 277 -9.74 2.82 -15.80
C PHE A 277 -8.69 2.02 -16.56
N MET A 278 -8.17 0.99 -15.92
CA MET A 278 -7.31 -0.02 -16.56
C MET A 278 -8.13 -1.24 -16.94
N ARG A 279 -7.90 -1.79 -18.13
CA ARG A 279 -8.40 -3.13 -18.44
C ARG A 279 -7.76 -4.13 -17.47
N THR A 280 -8.55 -5.11 -17.03
CA THR A 280 -8.01 -6.17 -16.19
C THR A 280 -7.08 -7.08 -16.99
N ILE A 281 -6.11 -7.65 -16.31
CA ILE A 281 -5.20 -8.64 -16.91
C ILE A 281 -5.91 -9.99 -17.12
N ARG A 282 -5.45 -10.76 -18.09
CA ARG A 282 -5.90 -12.14 -18.28
C ARG A 282 -5.23 -13.05 -17.23
N MET A 283 -6.01 -13.68 -16.39
CA MET A 283 -5.52 -14.62 -15.38
C MET A 283 -5.21 -15.98 -16.01
N GLU A 284 -4.06 -16.58 -15.64
CA GLU A 284 -3.61 -17.88 -16.19
C GLU A 284 -4.49 -19.06 -15.77
N ASN A 285 -5.19 -18.97 -14.64
CA ASN A 285 -6.15 -19.99 -14.19
C ASN A 285 -7.36 -20.16 -15.13
N ARG A 286 -7.48 -19.31 -16.16
CA ARG A 286 -8.48 -19.45 -17.24
C ARG A 286 -8.04 -20.45 -18.33
N ASN A 287 -6.74 -20.76 -18.43
CA ASN A 287 -6.18 -21.49 -19.58
C ASN A 287 -6.84 -22.84 -19.85
N PHE A 288 -7.19 -23.58 -18.82
CA PHE A 288 -7.86 -24.89 -18.93
C PHE A 288 -9.17 -24.98 -18.12
N ASN A 289 -9.62 -23.86 -17.55
CA ASN A 289 -10.88 -23.77 -16.81
C ASN A 289 -11.92 -23.01 -17.67
N THR A 290 -12.63 -23.72 -18.50
CA THR A 290 -13.63 -23.15 -19.43
C THR A 290 -14.71 -22.33 -18.70
N ARG A 291 -15.17 -22.80 -17.55
CA ARG A 291 -16.16 -22.06 -16.73
C ARG A 291 -15.61 -20.69 -16.30
N ARG A 292 -14.39 -20.67 -15.79
CA ARG A 292 -13.73 -19.41 -15.35
C ARG A 292 -13.49 -18.50 -16.54
N ASP A 293 -13.06 -19.07 -17.67
CA ASP A 293 -12.83 -18.32 -18.90
C ASP A 293 -14.12 -17.68 -19.43
N ASP A 294 -15.23 -18.40 -19.43
CA ASP A 294 -16.55 -17.88 -19.82
C ASP A 294 -17.06 -16.78 -18.89
N GLU A 295 -16.91 -16.96 -17.57
CA GLU A 295 -17.32 -15.96 -16.56
C GLU A 295 -16.54 -14.65 -16.73
N ASP A 296 -15.21 -14.71 -16.83
CA ASP A 296 -14.37 -13.53 -17.01
C ASP A 296 -14.56 -12.89 -18.39
N THR A 297 -14.76 -13.68 -19.44
CA THR A 297 -15.05 -13.15 -20.77
C THR A 297 -16.34 -12.35 -20.81
N ARG A 298 -17.42 -12.84 -20.17
CA ARG A 298 -18.68 -12.08 -20.06
C ARG A 298 -18.49 -10.78 -19.27
N LYS A 299 -17.77 -10.83 -18.14
CA LYS A 299 -17.47 -9.66 -17.30
C LYS A 299 -16.68 -8.61 -18.10
N ILE A 300 -15.64 -9.02 -18.81
CA ILE A 300 -14.79 -8.12 -19.62
C ILE A 300 -15.63 -7.50 -20.74
N ALA A 301 -16.41 -8.29 -21.47
CA ALA A 301 -17.27 -7.77 -22.53
C ALA A 301 -18.29 -6.74 -22.01
N LYS A 302 -18.89 -7.00 -20.84
CA LYS A 302 -19.80 -6.04 -20.19
C LYS A 302 -19.07 -4.76 -19.75
N ALA A 303 -17.89 -4.87 -19.20
CA ALA A 303 -17.08 -3.71 -18.83
C ALA A 303 -16.72 -2.85 -20.06
N GLU A 304 -16.35 -3.47 -21.18
CA GLU A 304 -16.03 -2.77 -22.43
C GLU A 304 -17.25 -2.07 -23.01
N GLU A 305 -18.42 -2.74 -23.03
CA GLU A 305 -19.69 -2.15 -23.48
C GLU A 305 -20.02 -0.89 -22.70
N LEU A 306 -19.98 -0.98 -21.35
CA LEU A 306 -20.35 0.13 -20.46
C LEU A 306 -19.30 1.24 -20.46
N MET A 307 -18.02 0.91 -20.55
CA MET A 307 -16.95 1.90 -20.70
C MET A 307 -17.06 2.65 -22.02
N ALA A 308 -17.43 1.99 -23.13
CA ALA A 308 -17.68 2.68 -24.40
C ALA A 308 -18.82 3.73 -24.30
N GLN A 309 -19.82 3.48 -23.44
CA GLN A 309 -20.87 4.46 -23.13
C GLN A 309 -20.34 5.57 -22.21
N ALA A 310 -19.58 5.20 -21.16
CA ALA A 310 -19.01 6.15 -20.24
C ALA A 310 -18.08 7.16 -20.93
N LEU A 311 -17.23 6.69 -21.84
CA LEU A 311 -16.30 7.52 -22.62
C LEU A 311 -17.01 8.53 -23.54
N LYS A 312 -18.24 8.26 -23.95
CA LYS A 312 -19.08 9.21 -24.72
C LYS A 312 -19.77 10.22 -23.80
N LYS A 313 -20.10 9.81 -22.56
CA LYS A 313 -20.86 10.61 -21.61
C LYS A 313 -19.99 11.58 -20.79
N TYR A 314 -18.79 11.15 -20.40
CA TYR A 314 -17.91 11.87 -19.49
C TYR A 314 -16.60 12.30 -20.15
N LYS A 315 -16.21 13.58 -19.99
CA LYS A 315 -15.01 14.14 -20.63
C LYS A 315 -13.69 13.66 -20.06
N ASP A 316 -13.63 13.51 -18.74
CA ASP A 316 -12.38 13.27 -18.00
C ASP A 316 -12.22 11.80 -17.60
N VAL A 317 -12.94 10.92 -18.27
CA VAL A 317 -12.91 9.47 -18.07
C VAL A 317 -12.15 8.80 -19.21
N TYR A 318 -11.27 7.87 -18.88
CA TYR A 318 -10.39 7.17 -19.83
C TYR A 318 -10.40 5.68 -19.56
N LEU A 319 -10.19 4.88 -20.58
CA LEU A 319 -9.88 3.46 -20.49
C LEU A 319 -8.55 3.21 -21.15
N ILE A 320 -7.63 2.55 -20.46
CA ILE A 320 -6.31 2.17 -21.00
C ILE A 320 -6.13 0.66 -21.01
N ASP A 321 -5.35 0.20 -21.97
CA ASP A 321 -4.95 -1.20 -22.05
C ASP A 321 -3.82 -1.53 -21.09
N SER A 322 -3.90 -2.71 -20.51
CA SER A 322 -2.81 -3.34 -19.77
C SER A 322 -2.22 -4.49 -20.61
N ASN A 323 -1.75 -4.17 -21.81
CA ASN A 323 -1.34 -5.13 -22.85
C ASN A 323 -0.34 -6.20 -22.41
N ALA A 324 0.32 -6.00 -21.28
CA ALA A 324 1.34 -6.88 -20.79
C ALA A 324 0.82 -8.22 -20.28
N ALA A 325 -0.42 -8.27 -19.88
CA ALA A 325 -0.95 -9.43 -19.18
C ALA A 325 -1.56 -10.49 -20.09
N ASP A 326 -1.80 -10.14 -21.34
CA ASP A 326 -2.25 -11.13 -22.35
C ASP A 326 -1.08 -11.94 -22.91
N LEU A 327 0.14 -11.66 -22.48
CA LEU A 327 1.30 -11.96 -23.30
C LEU A 327 2.07 -13.20 -22.91
N ASN A 328 1.98 -13.68 -21.68
CA ASN A 328 2.92 -14.69 -21.27
C ASN A 328 2.33 -15.71 -20.30
N HIS A 329 2.81 -16.93 -20.42
CA HIS A 329 2.78 -17.92 -19.37
C HIS A 329 3.75 -17.51 -18.24
N ASP A 330 3.52 -18.03 -17.04
CA ASP A 330 4.39 -17.89 -15.88
C ASP A 330 4.54 -16.45 -15.34
N THR A 331 3.54 -15.60 -15.57
CA THR A 331 3.50 -14.24 -15.02
C THR A 331 2.76 -14.15 -13.68
N THR A 332 2.13 -15.22 -13.24
CA THR A 332 1.38 -15.27 -11.99
C THR A 332 2.03 -16.18 -10.94
N SER A 333 1.74 -15.92 -9.66
CA SER A 333 2.24 -16.72 -8.53
C SER A 333 1.33 -17.92 -8.21
N ASP A 334 0.04 -17.86 -8.59
CA ASP A 334 -0.99 -18.85 -8.24
C ASP A 334 -2.05 -19.03 -9.33
N GLY A 335 -1.75 -18.60 -10.55
CA GLY A 335 -2.68 -18.61 -11.68
C GLY A 335 -3.60 -17.40 -11.75
N THR A 336 -3.65 -16.57 -10.70
CA THR A 336 -4.48 -15.36 -10.60
C THR A 336 -3.63 -14.10 -10.40
N HIS A 337 -2.81 -14.09 -9.34
CA HIS A 337 -2.07 -12.91 -8.91
C HIS A 337 -0.70 -12.84 -9.60
N PRO A 338 -0.34 -11.67 -10.15
CA PRO A 338 0.96 -11.51 -10.77
C PRO A 338 2.11 -11.83 -9.82
N SER A 339 3.15 -12.45 -10.35
CA SER A 339 4.48 -12.50 -9.74
C SER A 339 5.17 -11.13 -9.85
N ASP A 340 6.37 -10.97 -9.29
CA ASP A 340 7.16 -9.75 -9.47
C ASP A 340 7.35 -9.40 -10.95
N TRP A 341 7.59 -10.43 -11.78
CA TRP A 341 7.71 -10.26 -13.23
C TRP A 341 6.40 -9.78 -13.86
N GLY A 342 5.28 -10.39 -13.50
CA GLY A 342 3.96 -9.99 -13.99
C GLY A 342 3.62 -8.56 -13.57
N TYR A 343 3.91 -8.16 -12.33
CA TYR A 343 3.70 -6.79 -11.85
C TYR A 343 4.59 -5.77 -12.55
N HIS A 344 5.85 -6.11 -12.80
CA HIS A 344 6.77 -5.24 -13.53
C HIS A 344 6.27 -4.98 -14.96
N ILE A 345 5.93 -6.06 -15.70
CA ILE A 345 5.41 -5.94 -17.07
C ILE A 345 4.12 -5.09 -17.07
N TRP A 346 3.22 -5.32 -16.14
CA TRP A 346 1.97 -4.54 -16.05
C TRP A 346 2.26 -3.06 -15.80
N ALA A 347 3.06 -2.73 -14.81
CA ALA A 347 3.43 -1.35 -14.52
C ALA A 347 4.06 -0.66 -15.73
N GLU A 348 4.99 -1.31 -16.44
CA GLU A 348 5.60 -0.77 -17.65
C GLU A 348 4.57 -0.56 -18.78
N SER A 349 3.61 -1.45 -18.96
CA SER A 349 2.59 -1.32 -20.00
C SER A 349 1.64 -0.14 -19.78
N VAL A 350 1.25 0.14 -18.54
CA VAL A 350 0.29 1.21 -18.20
C VAL A 350 0.97 2.56 -17.95
N LYS A 351 2.25 2.60 -17.63
CA LYS A 351 3.01 3.82 -17.32
C LYS A 351 2.90 4.87 -18.42
N GLY A 352 3.20 4.51 -19.66
CA GLY A 352 3.15 5.42 -20.80
C GLY A 352 1.75 6.01 -21.05
N PRO A 353 0.71 5.17 -21.17
CA PRO A 353 -0.69 5.62 -21.28
C PRO A 353 -1.13 6.54 -20.14
N ILE A 354 -0.84 6.20 -18.88
CA ILE A 354 -1.16 7.05 -17.72
C ILE A 354 -0.50 8.43 -17.87
N ILE A 355 0.83 8.48 -18.07
CA ILE A 355 1.57 9.75 -18.22
C ILE A 355 1.01 10.58 -19.39
N LYS A 356 0.66 9.95 -20.51
CA LYS A 356 0.07 10.63 -21.67
C LYS A 356 -1.26 11.32 -21.34
N ILE A 357 -2.10 10.69 -20.52
CA ILE A 357 -3.35 11.28 -20.04
C ILE A 357 -3.07 12.41 -19.06
N LEU A 358 -2.24 12.17 -18.03
CA LEU A 358 -1.91 13.14 -16.98
C LEU A 358 -1.34 14.44 -17.55
N LYS A 359 -0.51 14.36 -18.59
CA LYS A 359 0.03 15.54 -19.30
C LYS A 359 -1.03 16.47 -19.89
N LYS A 360 -2.23 15.97 -20.26
CA LYS A 360 -3.34 16.79 -20.76
C LYS A 360 -3.91 17.69 -19.65
N TYR A 361 -3.69 17.35 -18.40
CA TYR A 361 -4.13 18.07 -17.19
C TYR A 361 -3.01 18.88 -16.54
N GLY A 362 -1.85 19.00 -17.21
CA GLY A 362 -0.71 19.74 -16.66
C GLY A 362 0.11 18.98 -15.62
N ILE A 363 -0.22 17.73 -15.34
CA ILE A 363 0.50 16.84 -14.43
C ILE A 363 1.72 16.27 -15.15
N LYS A 364 2.94 16.72 -14.71
CA LYS A 364 4.23 16.45 -15.40
C LYS A 364 5.31 15.98 -14.40
#